data_f937ab7ac39a7d44cf3a310c7cf2caa6
#
_entry.id   f937ab7ac39a7d44cf3a310c7cf2caa6
#
_cell.length_a   1.000
_cell.length_b   1.000
_cell.length_c   1.000
_cell.angle_alpha   90.00
_cell.angle_beta   90.00
_cell.angle_gamma   90.00
#
_symmetry.space_group_name_H-M   'P 1'
#
loop_
_entity.id
_entity.type
_entity.pdbx_description
1 polymer ?
#
loop_
_entity_poly.entity_id
_entity_poly.type
_entity_poly.pdbx_seq_one_letter_code
_entity_poly.pdbx_strand_id
1 'polypeptide(L)'
;MLRWLLDRFRWSRTRPRELGEPFRAEVMLDGVVVATLSDRIVTDMFWRSYRIEPLGTATAIADDDLWNRCRFVFRDPSTGQICSSGFAGGKAPFVRDGRVLLRALYFGDASQATSRAPA
;
A
#
# COMPACT_ATOMS: atom_id res chain seq x y z
N MET A 1 -23.30 1.84 28.97
CA MET A 1 -22.08 2.59 29.28
C MET A 1 -20.83 1.87 28.84
N LEU A 2 -20.55 0.74 29.45
CA LEU A 2 -19.39 -0.03 29.05
C LEU A 2 -19.43 -0.44 27.58
N ARG A 3 -20.62 -0.73 27.11
CA ARG A 3 -20.81 -1.12 25.72
C ARG A 3 -20.35 -0.02 24.76
N TRP A 4 -20.65 1.22 25.11
CA TRP A 4 -20.24 2.35 24.32
C TRP A 4 -18.71 2.47 24.24
N LEU A 5 -18.05 2.24 25.36
CA LEU A 5 -16.59 2.27 25.39
C LEU A 5 -15.98 1.16 24.56
N LEU A 6 -16.55 -0.03 24.63
CA LEU A 6 -16.06 -1.16 23.85
C LEU A 6 -16.23 -0.93 22.36
N ASP A 7 -17.34 -0.37 21.96
CA ASP A 7 -17.57 -0.05 20.55
C ASP A 7 -16.56 0.96 20.06
N ARG A 8 -16.26 1.94 20.87
CA ARG A 8 -15.28 2.94 20.51
C ARG A 8 -13.89 2.35 20.37
N PHE A 9 -13.52 1.44 21.25
CA PHE A 9 -12.28 0.72 21.19
C PHE A 9 -12.18 -0.10 19.92
N ARG A 10 -13.24 -0.81 19.62
CA ARG A 10 -13.30 -1.65 18.44
C ARG A 10 -13.14 -0.82 17.17
N TRP A 11 -13.84 0.30 17.10
CA TRP A 11 -13.75 1.18 15.96
C TRP A 11 -12.32 1.67 15.76
N SER A 12 -11.66 2.02 16.85
CA SER A 12 -10.29 2.47 16.81
C SER A 12 -9.34 1.42 16.23
N ARG A 13 -9.61 0.14 16.54
CA ARG A 13 -8.79 -0.96 16.04
C ARG A 13 -8.95 -1.19 14.55
N THR A 14 -10.10 -0.83 14.00
CA THR A 14 -10.38 -1.08 12.59
C THR A 14 -10.00 0.08 11.68
N ARG A 15 -9.51 1.15 12.24
CA ARG A 15 -9.11 2.32 11.42
C ARG A 15 -7.94 1.95 10.53
N PRO A 16 -7.99 2.37 9.26
CA PRO A 16 -6.83 2.19 8.38
C PRO A 16 -5.61 2.93 8.93
N ARG A 17 -4.45 2.31 8.79
CA ARG A 17 -3.20 2.89 9.25
C ARG A 17 -2.04 2.36 8.44
N GLU A 18 -0.94 3.07 8.49
CA GLU A 18 0.27 2.61 7.86
C GLU A 18 0.83 1.41 8.62
N LEU A 19 1.54 0.56 7.90
CA LEU A 19 2.24 -0.55 8.52
C LEU A 19 3.42 -0.03 9.34
N GLY A 20 3.78 -0.78 10.37
CA GLY A 20 4.93 -0.44 11.22
C GLY A 20 6.26 -0.78 10.58
N GLU A 21 7.32 -0.60 11.36
CA GLU A 21 8.67 -0.92 10.94
C GLU A 21 9.04 -2.34 11.41
N PRO A 22 9.81 -3.09 10.62
CA PRO A 22 10.29 -2.73 9.29
C PRO A 22 9.17 -2.79 8.27
N PHE A 23 9.09 -1.78 7.42
CA PHE A 23 8.01 -1.72 6.42
C PHE A 23 8.26 -2.73 5.32
N ARG A 24 7.21 -3.46 4.97
CA ARG A 24 7.21 -4.36 3.83
C ARG A 24 5.83 -4.42 3.23
N ALA A 25 5.78 -4.33 1.91
CA ALA A 25 4.53 -4.51 1.17
C ALA A 25 4.85 -5.16 -0.17
N GLU A 26 3.84 -5.77 -0.75
CA GLU A 26 3.93 -6.34 -2.09
C GLU A 26 3.20 -5.46 -3.06
N VAL A 27 3.76 -5.31 -4.25
CA VAL A 27 3.14 -4.57 -5.34
C VAL A 27 2.52 -5.59 -6.28
N MET A 28 1.23 -5.46 -6.54
CA MET A 28 0.48 -6.39 -7.35
C MET A 28 -0.07 -5.71 -8.59
N LEU A 29 -0.08 -6.44 -9.69
CA LEU A 29 -0.71 -6.02 -10.93
C LEU A 29 -1.57 -7.17 -11.42
N ASP A 30 -2.87 -6.92 -11.54
CA ASP A 30 -3.84 -7.92 -12.01
C ASP A 30 -3.73 -9.24 -11.23
N GLY A 31 -3.59 -9.12 -9.91
CA GLY A 31 -3.54 -10.29 -9.02
C GLY A 31 -2.20 -10.98 -8.91
N VAL A 32 -1.17 -10.45 -9.57
CA VAL A 32 0.17 -11.05 -9.55
C VAL A 32 1.13 -10.11 -8.84
N VAL A 33 1.95 -10.66 -7.94
CA VAL A 33 2.97 -9.86 -7.26
C VAL A 33 4.12 -9.61 -8.24
N VAL A 34 4.37 -8.34 -8.52
CA VAL A 34 5.40 -7.94 -9.49
C VAL A 34 6.60 -7.26 -8.85
N ALA A 35 6.48 -6.84 -7.61
CA ALA A 35 7.57 -6.17 -6.91
C ALA A 35 7.32 -6.17 -5.41
N THR A 36 8.34 -5.76 -4.65
CA THR A 36 8.21 -5.54 -3.21
C THR A 36 8.63 -4.12 -2.87
N LEU A 37 8.00 -3.58 -1.83
CA LEU A 37 8.36 -2.28 -1.26
C LEU A 37 9.00 -2.49 0.10
N SER A 38 10.05 -1.72 0.37
CA SER A 38 10.73 -1.76 1.66
C SER A 38 11.38 -0.40 1.94
N ASP A 39 12.04 -0.27 3.06
CA ASP A 39 12.85 0.89 3.41
C ASP A 39 12.07 2.19 3.20
N ARG A 40 10.99 2.33 3.94
CA ARG A 40 10.14 3.52 3.87
C ARG A 40 10.84 4.72 4.47
N ILE A 41 10.88 5.80 3.70
CA ILE A 41 11.38 7.09 4.17
C ILE A 41 10.22 8.08 4.10
N VAL A 42 9.91 8.69 5.23
CA VAL A 42 8.85 9.70 5.30
C VAL A 42 9.43 10.99 4.77
N THR A 43 8.89 11.48 3.65
CA THR A 43 9.38 12.72 3.04
C THR A 43 8.60 13.93 3.52
N ASP A 44 7.33 13.77 3.78
CA ASP A 44 6.50 14.79 4.40
C ASP A 44 5.23 14.15 4.95
N MET A 45 4.23 14.96 5.28
CA MET A 45 3.01 14.48 5.93
C MET A 45 2.28 13.43 5.08
N PHE A 46 2.30 13.55 3.77
CA PHE A 46 1.50 12.70 2.90
C PHE A 46 2.31 11.74 2.05
N TRP A 47 3.59 12.00 1.85
CA TRP A 47 4.40 11.28 0.87
C TRP A 47 5.47 10.43 1.53
N ARG A 48 5.71 9.27 0.92
CA ARG A 48 6.69 8.29 1.38
C ARG A 48 7.53 7.83 0.20
N SER A 49 8.82 7.70 0.41
CA SER A 49 9.72 7.10 -0.57
C SER A 49 9.97 5.65 -0.17
N TYR A 50 9.79 4.74 -1.09
CA TYR A 50 10.00 3.32 -0.85
C TYR A 50 11.04 2.77 -1.80
N ARG A 51 11.88 1.87 -1.29
CA ARG A 51 12.69 1.04 -2.17
C ARG A 51 11.75 0.06 -2.85
N ILE A 52 11.84 -0.04 -4.18
CA ILE A 52 11.02 -0.97 -4.95
C ILE A 52 11.92 -1.94 -5.69
N GLU A 53 11.67 -3.22 -5.49
CA GLU A 53 12.47 -4.28 -6.10
C GLU A 53 11.57 -5.16 -6.95
N PRO A 54 11.84 -5.26 -8.26
CA PRO A 54 11.04 -6.12 -9.11
C PRO A 54 11.29 -7.59 -8.77
N LEU A 55 10.28 -8.41 -8.99
CA LEU A 55 10.39 -9.84 -8.81
C LEU A 55 10.67 -10.48 -10.15
N GLY A 56 11.74 -11.24 -10.24
CA GLY A 56 12.11 -11.93 -11.47
C GLY A 56 12.33 -10.97 -12.62
N THR A 57 11.68 -11.25 -13.74
CA THR A 57 11.78 -10.43 -14.93
C THR A 57 10.67 -9.40 -15.07
N ALA A 58 9.95 -9.10 -13.98
CA ALA A 58 8.84 -8.16 -14.02
C ALA A 58 9.34 -6.77 -14.41
N THR A 59 8.87 -6.27 -15.53
CA THR A 59 9.22 -4.93 -16.02
C THR A 59 8.07 -3.94 -15.86
N ALA A 60 6.93 -4.41 -15.35
CA ALA A 60 5.73 -3.60 -15.23
C ALA A 60 5.97 -2.34 -14.39
N ILE A 61 6.82 -2.42 -13.37
CA ILE A 61 7.06 -1.28 -12.50
C ILE A 61 7.76 -0.12 -13.23
N ALA A 62 8.35 -0.36 -14.38
CA ALA A 62 8.96 0.69 -15.19
C ALA A 62 7.95 1.34 -16.14
N ASP A 63 6.74 0.85 -16.19
CA ASP A 63 5.70 1.38 -17.06
C ASP A 63 4.98 2.54 -16.36
N ASP A 64 5.34 3.75 -16.77
CA ASP A 64 4.78 4.95 -16.14
C ASP A 64 3.27 5.08 -16.34
N ASP A 65 2.74 4.53 -17.41
CA ASP A 65 1.31 4.57 -17.65
C ASP A 65 0.53 3.80 -16.59
N LEU A 66 1.08 2.68 -16.14
CA LEU A 66 0.45 1.91 -15.07
C LEU A 66 0.41 2.69 -13.76
N TRP A 67 1.47 3.44 -13.47
CA TRP A 67 1.50 4.30 -12.29
C TRP A 67 0.47 5.43 -12.41
N ASN A 68 0.41 6.05 -13.58
CA ASN A 68 -0.54 7.13 -13.81
C ASN A 68 -1.98 6.68 -13.67
N ARG A 69 -2.26 5.45 -14.04
CA ARG A 69 -3.62 4.90 -13.98
C ARG A 69 -3.93 4.23 -12.64
N CYS A 70 -3.01 4.31 -11.69
CA CYS A 70 -3.18 3.68 -10.38
C CYS A 70 -3.53 2.20 -10.50
N ARG A 71 -2.87 1.50 -11.42
CA ARG A 71 -3.14 0.09 -11.69
C ARG A 71 -2.52 -0.84 -10.67
N PHE A 72 -1.52 -0.37 -9.93
CA PHE A 72 -0.87 -1.20 -8.93
C PHE A 72 -1.68 -1.23 -7.64
N VAL A 73 -1.69 -2.39 -7.02
CA VAL A 73 -2.34 -2.63 -5.74
C VAL A 73 -1.27 -3.07 -4.75
N PHE A 74 -1.37 -2.61 -3.52
CA PHE A 74 -0.37 -2.90 -2.51
C PHE A 74 -0.96 -3.81 -1.45
N ARG A 75 -0.21 -4.82 -1.06
CA ARG A 75 -0.67 -5.82 -0.11
C ARG A 75 0.31 -5.95 1.05
N ASP A 76 -0.23 -6.06 2.26
CA ASP A 76 0.55 -6.43 3.43
C ASP A 76 0.78 -7.94 3.39
N PRO A 77 2.03 -8.39 3.22
CA PRO A 77 2.28 -9.82 3.09
C PRO A 77 1.98 -10.61 4.36
N SER A 78 1.96 -9.96 5.52
CA SER A 78 1.75 -10.67 6.78
C SER A 78 0.27 -10.92 7.07
N THR A 79 -0.61 -10.06 6.59
CA THR A 79 -2.05 -10.19 6.86
C THR A 79 -2.88 -10.42 5.61
N GLY A 80 -2.32 -10.16 4.44
CA GLY A 80 -3.06 -10.22 3.20
C GLY A 80 -3.96 -9.03 2.93
N GLN A 81 -3.94 -8.03 3.80
CA GLN A 81 -4.74 -6.83 3.60
C GLN A 81 -4.26 -6.05 2.39
N ILE A 82 -5.21 -5.45 1.69
CA ILE A 82 -4.94 -4.76 0.45
C ILE A 82 -5.23 -3.27 0.59
N CYS A 83 -4.31 -2.47 0.06
CA CYS A 83 -4.47 -1.04 -0.07
C CYS A 83 -4.46 -0.72 -1.56
N SER A 84 -5.55 -0.17 -2.06
CA SER A 84 -5.64 0.17 -3.48
C SER A 84 -5.31 1.63 -3.75
N SER A 85 -5.01 2.39 -2.72
CA SER A 85 -4.64 3.79 -2.89
C SER A 85 -3.13 3.90 -2.88
N GLY A 86 -2.58 4.57 -3.84
CA GLY A 86 -1.14 4.70 -3.88
C GLY A 86 -0.75 5.52 -5.09
N PHE A 87 -1.12 6.79 -5.04
CA PHE A 87 -0.72 7.70 -6.11
C PHE A 87 0.79 7.84 -6.11
N ALA A 88 1.38 7.68 -7.29
CA ALA A 88 2.79 7.95 -7.47
C ALA A 88 3.00 9.46 -7.55
N GLY A 89 4.06 9.92 -6.94
CA GLY A 89 4.38 11.34 -6.91
C GLY A 89 5.45 11.72 -7.92
N GLY A 90 5.49 13.00 -8.24
CA GLY A 90 6.49 13.55 -9.13
C GLY A 90 6.14 13.37 -10.60
N LYS A 91 7.17 13.31 -11.43
CA LYS A 91 7.04 13.17 -12.87
C LYS A 91 7.66 11.86 -13.30
N ALA A 92 7.22 11.37 -14.45
CA ALA A 92 7.83 10.17 -15.05
C ALA A 92 9.31 10.42 -15.31
N PRO A 93 10.17 9.43 -15.13
CA PRO A 93 9.86 8.08 -14.68
C PRO A 93 9.58 8.04 -13.18
N PHE A 94 8.53 7.34 -12.79
CA PHE A 94 8.12 7.30 -11.39
C PHE A 94 9.06 6.46 -10.53
N VAL A 95 9.62 5.39 -11.09
CA VAL A 95 10.64 4.60 -10.40
C VAL A 95 12.01 5.13 -10.81
N ARG A 96 12.76 5.62 -9.84
CA ARG A 96 14.10 6.20 -10.06
C ARG A 96 15.06 5.65 -9.03
N ASP A 97 16.21 5.18 -9.51
CA ASP A 97 17.27 4.69 -8.63
C ASP A 97 16.78 3.64 -7.65
N GLY A 98 15.86 2.78 -8.10
CA GLY A 98 15.32 1.73 -7.28
C GLY A 98 14.31 2.18 -6.23
N ARG A 99 13.79 3.40 -6.35
CA ARG A 99 12.82 3.94 -5.40
C ARG A 99 11.62 4.53 -6.13
N VAL A 100 10.51 4.59 -5.42
CA VAL A 100 9.28 5.22 -5.90
C VAL A 100 8.71 6.09 -4.80
N LEU A 101 8.20 7.25 -5.19
CA LEU A 101 7.53 8.16 -4.26
C LEU A 101 6.03 7.94 -4.36
N LEU A 102 5.43 7.52 -3.27
CA LEU A 102 4.00 7.24 -3.22
C LEU A 102 3.35 8.03 -2.09
N ARG A 103 2.07 8.30 -2.27
CA ARG A 103 1.29 8.78 -1.14
C ARG A 103 1.25 7.68 -0.08
N ALA A 104 1.21 8.09 1.20
CA ALA A 104 1.21 7.13 2.30
C ALA A 104 0.15 6.04 2.10
N LEU A 105 0.55 4.80 2.31
CA LEU A 105 -0.32 3.64 2.12
C LEU A 105 -0.95 3.25 3.44
N TYR A 106 -2.27 3.20 3.46
CA TYR A 106 -3.02 2.86 4.66
C TYR A 106 -3.70 1.51 4.46
N PHE A 107 -3.50 0.64 5.41
CA PHE A 107 -4.07 -0.70 5.39
C PHE A 107 -5.12 -0.79 6.49
N GLY A 108 -6.31 -1.17 6.10
CA GLY A 108 -7.40 -1.30 7.03
C GLY A 108 -7.55 -2.70 7.55
N ASP A 109 -8.55 -2.88 8.37
CA ASP A 109 -8.91 -4.18 8.90
C ASP A 109 -9.38 -5.07 7.75
N ALA A 110 -8.95 -6.32 7.74
CA ALA A 110 -9.39 -7.29 6.76
C ALA A 110 -10.91 -7.44 6.74
N SER A 111 -11.55 -7.27 7.89
CA SER A 111 -13.00 -7.36 7.98
C SER A 111 -13.70 -6.26 7.17
N GLN A 112 -13.06 -5.11 7.03
CA GLN A 112 -13.63 -4.05 6.22
C GLN A 112 -13.63 -4.43 4.73
N ALA A 113 -12.55 -4.99 4.28
CA ALA A 113 -12.46 -5.47 2.90
C ALA A 113 -13.50 -6.58 2.68
N THR A 114 -13.63 -7.48 3.62
CA THR A 114 -14.58 -8.57 3.54
C THR A 114 -16.01 -8.08 3.50
N SER A 115 -16.32 -7.08 4.30
CA SER A 115 -17.69 -6.58 4.37
C SER A 115 -18.15 -5.96 3.06
N ARG A 116 -17.22 -5.53 2.22
CA ARG A 116 -17.58 -4.98 0.92
C ARG A 116 -17.63 -6.04 -0.17
N ALA A 117 -16.86 -7.08 0.02
CA ALA A 117 -16.72 -8.09 -1.02
C ALA A 117 -18.02 -8.83 -1.34
N PRO A 118 -18.81 -9.23 -0.37
CA PRO A 118 -20.00 -10.00 -0.66
C PRO A 118 -21.17 -9.22 -1.22
N ALA A 119 -21.06 -7.96 -1.25
CA ALA A 119 -22.19 -7.16 -1.77
C ALA A 119 -22.47 -7.46 -3.22
#